data_171a294230d71193cb050fe87d649bd4
#
_entry.id   171a294230d71193cb050fe87d649bd4
#
_cell.length_a   1.000
_cell.length_b   1.000
_cell.length_c   1.000
_cell.angle_alpha   90.00
_cell.angle_beta   90.00
_cell.angle_gamma   90.00
#
_symmetry.space_group_name_H-M   'P 1'
#
loop_
_entity.id
_entity.type
_entity.pdbx_description
1 polymer ?
#
loop_
_entity_poly.entity_id
_entity_poly.type
_entity_poly.pdbx_seq_one_letter_code
_entity_poly.pdbx_strand_id
1 'polypeptide(L)'
;MKTTLKVFASALTLLVACLVQAADSKPVARVISVQDIITDDASGYAAWVTKANEIVKAKLGIDTYQHVYVSNLDGERTGSVRTVTVAESVAALAKNGAALQDDPALREIRDHMRGLRKLGARVLYQGVRFDGSHKNSYVYSTLAMVNDEAGYLKALDGLRVLFDNHGFPDAKINAYRVLAGRTNYSHRIGIALPSNERLAALLDFVSGDSSMAEWLASAAKYRTVVANGTAHDITK
;
A
#
# COMPACT_ATOMS: atom_id res chain seq x y z
N MET A 1 -21.99 28.32 58.53
CA MET A 1 -22.33 27.36 57.47
C MET A 1 -22.11 27.97 56.09
N LYS A 2 -20.90 28.11 55.61
CA LYS A 2 -20.57 28.54 54.24
C LYS A 2 -19.11 28.17 53.90
N THR A 3 -18.74 26.87 53.86
CA THR A 3 -17.37 26.52 53.46
C THR A 3 -17.25 25.14 52.85
N THR A 4 -18.32 24.59 52.24
CA THR A 4 -18.26 23.23 51.66
C THR A 4 -18.65 23.12 50.18
N LEU A 5 -18.66 24.25 49.42
CA LEU A 5 -19.11 24.22 48.02
C LEU A 5 -18.02 24.59 46.99
N LYS A 6 -16.75 24.67 47.36
CA LYS A 6 -15.67 25.03 46.43
C LYS A 6 -14.70 23.89 46.03
N VAL A 7 -14.84 22.69 46.57
CA VAL A 7 -13.93 21.58 46.29
C VAL A 7 -14.46 20.64 45.20
N PHE A 8 -15.74 20.68 44.85
CA PHE A 8 -16.32 19.80 43.83
C PHE A 8 -16.20 20.29 42.38
N ALA A 9 -15.91 21.57 42.18
CA ALA A 9 -15.81 22.13 40.80
C ALA A 9 -14.45 21.89 40.12
N SER A 10 -13.36 21.61 40.87
CA SER A 10 -12.04 21.44 40.31
C SER A 10 -11.73 20.00 39.87
N ALA A 11 -12.46 18.99 40.33
CA ALA A 11 -12.24 17.60 39.97
C ALA A 11 -12.92 17.22 38.66
N LEU A 12 -13.99 17.94 38.27
CA LEU A 12 -14.73 17.64 37.04
C LEU A 12 -14.05 18.23 35.78
N THR A 13 -13.26 19.30 35.95
CA THR A 13 -12.56 19.94 34.83
C THR A 13 -11.28 19.18 34.40
N LEU A 14 -10.70 18.38 35.29
CA LEU A 14 -9.53 17.56 34.95
C LEU A 14 -9.89 16.23 34.23
N LEU A 15 -11.12 15.73 34.43
CA LEU A 15 -11.56 14.50 33.76
C LEU A 15 -11.99 14.75 32.32
N VAL A 16 -12.38 15.96 31.96
CA VAL A 16 -12.73 16.32 30.57
C VAL A 16 -11.49 16.62 29.72
N ALA A 17 -10.37 17.06 30.32
CA ALA A 17 -9.15 17.34 29.63
C ALA A 17 -8.36 16.07 29.21
N CYS A 18 -8.58 14.92 29.86
CA CYS A 18 -7.95 13.64 29.48
C CYS A 18 -8.73 12.87 28.40
N LEU A 19 -9.94 13.28 28.05
CA LEU A 19 -10.75 12.63 27.01
C LEU A 19 -10.64 13.29 25.62
N VAL A 20 -9.90 14.39 25.50
CA VAL A 20 -9.74 15.14 24.24
C VAL A 20 -8.39 14.85 23.56
N GLN A 21 -7.50 14.04 24.14
CA GLN A 21 -6.19 13.72 23.52
C GLN A 21 -6.07 12.33 22.90
N ALA A 22 -7.17 11.63 22.72
CA ALA A 22 -7.25 10.47 21.83
C ALA A 22 -8.22 10.79 20.69
N ALA A 23 -8.01 11.89 19.99
CA ALA A 23 -8.44 11.98 18.61
C ALA A 23 -7.49 11.06 17.83
N ASP A 24 -7.74 9.75 17.92
CA ASP A 24 -7.24 8.76 17.02
C ASP A 24 -7.39 9.32 15.62
N SER A 25 -6.28 9.70 15.01
CA SER A 25 -6.20 9.81 13.57
C SER A 25 -6.51 8.40 13.05
N LYS A 26 -7.79 8.12 12.81
CA LYS A 26 -8.22 6.89 12.14
C LYS A 26 -7.31 6.76 10.94
N PRO A 27 -6.59 5.65 10.77
CA PRO A 27 -5.75 5.46 9.61
C PRO A 27 -6.64 5.73 8.40
N VAL A 28 -6.27 6.71 7.57
CA VAL A 28 -7.03 7.07 6.38
C VAL A 28 -7.14 5.79 5.57
N ALA A 29 -8.35 5.26 5.43
CA ALA A 29 -8.61 4.00 4.77
C ALA A 29 -8.27 4.18 3.28
N ARG A 30 -7.01 3.93 2.91
CA ARG A 30 -6.56 4.03 1.53
C ARG A 30 -7.11 2.86 0.73
N VAL A 31 -7.55 3.17 -0.48
CA VAL A 31 -7.96 2.20 -1.48
C VAL A 31 -6.94 2.23 -2.60
N ILE A 32 -6.50 1.06 -3.03
CA ILE A 32 -5.67 0.92 -4.21
C ILE A 32 -6.36 0.05 -5.25
N SER A 33 -6.28 0.47 -6.52
CA SER A 33 -6.67 -0.33 -7.67
C SER A 33 -5.42 -0.77 -8.40
N VAL A 34 -5.19 -2.06 -8.48
CA VAL A 34 -4.06 -2.65 -9.20
C VAL A 34 -4.58 -3.21 -10.52
N GLN A 35 -4.02 -2.74 -11.63
CA GLN A 35 -4.33 -3.14 -12.99
C GLN A 35 -3.11 -3.80 -13.62
N ASP A 36 -3.22 -5.05 -14.02
CA ASP A 36 -2.19 -5.69 -14.83
C ASP A 36 -2.14 -5.07 -16.23
N ILE A 37 -0.94 -4.82 -16.70
CA ILE A 37 -0.66 -4.20 -18.00
C ILE A 37 0.18 -5.17 -18.83
N ILE A 38 -0.29 -5.50 -20.03
CA ILE A 38 0.43 -6.29 -21.01
C ILE A 38 1.04 -5.30 -22.01
N THR A 39 2.35 -5.15 -22.00
CA THR A 39 3.10 -4.23 -22.86
C THR A 39 4.50 -4.76 -23.13
N ASP A 40 5.03 -4.47 -24.31
CA ASP A 40 6.40 -4.76 -24.68
C ASP A 40 7.34 -3.57 -24.39
N ASP A 41 6.77 -2.40 -24.00
CA ASP A 41 7.48 -1.18 -23.65
C ASP A 41 7.02 -0.63 -22.29
N ALA A 42 7.53 -1.22 -21.22
CA ALA A 42 7.23 -0.79 -19.85
C ALA A 42 7.69 0.65 -19.57
N SER A 43 8.85 1.05 -20.10
CA SER A 43 9.41 2.39 -19.89
C SER A 43 8.62 3.46 -20.62
N GLY A 44 8.25 3.24 -21.87
CA GLY A 44 7.38 4.14 -22.62
C GLY A 44 6.00 4.25 -22.00
N TYR A 45 5.44 3.13 -21.51
CA TYR A 45 4.19 3.14 -20.78
C TYR A 45 4.29 3.98 -19.49
N ALA A 46 5.35 3.81 -18.69
CA ALA A 46 5.57 4.60 -17.47
C ALA A 46 5.73 6.10 -17.76
N ALA A 47 6.42 6.47 -18.82
CA ALA A 47 6.56 7.88 -19.25
C ALA A 47 5.20 8.51 -19.54
N TRP A 48 4.27 7.79 -20.17
CA TRP A 48 2.90 8.29 -20.40
C TRP A 48 2.08 8.37 -19.11
N VAL A 49 2.25 7.43 -18.17
CA VAL A 49 1.61 7.53 -16.84
C VAL A 49 2.14 8.75 -16.08
N THR A 50 3.44 9.07 -16.18
CA THR A 50 4.02 10.28 -15.59
C THR A 50 3.37 11.54 -16.14
N LYS A 51 3.22 11.67 -17.47
CA LYS A 51 2.51 12.79 -18.08
C LYS A 51 1.05 12.87 -17.62
N ALA A 52 0.37 11.73 -17.48
CA ALA A 52 -1.00 11.71 -16.95
C ALA A 52 -1.04 12.19 -15.49
N ASN A 53 -0.08 11.81 -14.66
CA ASN A 53 0.02 12.28 -13.26
C ASN A 53 0.21 13.80 -13.18
N GLU A 54 0.97 14.43 -14.07
CA GLU A 54 1.14 15.88 -14.13
C GLU A 54 -0.21 16.60 -14.38
N ILE A 55 -1.02 16.09 -15.31
CA ILE A 55 -2.36 16.64 -15.58
C ILE A 55 -3.28 16.42 -14.37
N VAL A 56 -3.25 15.23 -13.76
CA VAL A 56 -4.04 14.92 -12.57
C VAL A 56 -3.63 15.83 -11.42
N LYS A 57 -2.34 16.07 -11.21
CA LYS A 57 -1.83 17.00 -10.20
C LYS A 57 -2.36 18.41 -10.44
N ALA A 58 -2.31 18.92 -11.66
CA ALA A 58 -2.81 20.25 -12.01
C ALA A 58 -4.32 20.38 -11.76
N LYS A 59 -5.11 19.32 -12.00
CA LYS A 59 -6.57 19.35 -11.87
C LYS A 59 -7.10 19.04 -10.47
N LEU A 60 -6.51 18.07 -9.80
CA LEU A 60 -7.02 17.51 -8.54
C LEU A 60 -6.11 17.79 -7.34
N GLY A 61 -4.92 18.36 -7.55
CA GLY A 61 -3.92 18.58 -6.49
C GLY A 61 -3.27 17.29 -5.97
N ILE A 62 -3.41 16.16 -6.69
CA ILE A 62 -2.87 14.86 -6.28
C ILE A 62 -1.47 14.71 -6.89
N ASP A 63 -0.43 14.68 -6.06
CA ASP A 63 0.98 14.63 -6.50
C ASP A 63 1.31 13.41 -7.35
N THR A 64 0.85 12.23 -6.97
CA THR A 64 1.01 10.99 -7.74
C THR A 64 -0.25 10.16 -7.62
N TYR A 65 -1.00 10.11 -8.70
CA TYR A 65 -2.26 9.38 -8.78
C TYR A 65 -2.06 7.91 -9.14
N GLN A 66 -1.07 7.65 -10.00
CA GLN A 66 -0.75 6.32 -10.49
C GLN A 66 0.74 6.03 -10.36
N HIS A 67 1.06 4.79 -9.96
CA HIS A 67 2.41 4.23 -9.96
C HIS A 67 2.48 3.08 -10.96
N VAL A 68 3.63 2.91 -11.60
CA VAL A 68 3.91 1.78 -12.51
C VAL A 68 4.99 0.92 -11.88
N TYR A 69 4.66 -0.33 -11.63
CA TYR A 69 5.57 -1.33 -11.08
C TYR A 69 5.93 -2.38 -12.12
N VAL A 70 7.20 -2.77 -12.14
CA VAL A 70 7.68 -3.93 -12.89
C VAL A 70 8.05 -5.03 -11.89
N SER A 71 7.56 -6.24 -12.13
CA SER A 71 7.87 -7.41 -11.30
C SER A 71 9.26 -7.94 -11.66
N ASN A 72 10.14 -8.11 -10.66
CA ASN A 72 11.52 -8.58 -10.85
C ASN A 72 11.66 -10.09 -10.61
N LEU A 73 11.11 -10.57 -9.47
CA LEU A 73 11.11 -11.97 -9.08
C LEU A 73 9.67 -12.34 -8.71
N ASP A 74 8.91 -12.88 -9.65
CA ASP A 74 7.48 -13.21 -9.48
C ASP A 74 7.12 -14.48 -10.29
N GLY A 75 8.07 -15.40 -10.39
CA GLY A 75 7.91 -16.63 -11.18
C GLY A 75 7.55 -16.31 -12.62
N GLU A 76 6.47 -16.91 -13.13
CA GLU A 76 5.98 -16.70 -14.50
C GLU A 76 5.57 -15.25 -14.81
N ARG A 77 5.37 -14.40 -13.77
CA ARG A 77 5.01 -13.00 -13.91
C ARG A 77 6.20 -12.04 -13.85
N THR A 78 7.43 -12.56 -13.83
CA THR A 78 8.65 -11.74 -13.93
C THR A 78 8.61 -10.89 -15.19
N GLY A 79 8.87 -9.59 -15.07
CA GLY A 79 8.75 -8.61 -16.16
C GLY A 79 7.33 -8.09 -16.37
N SER A 80 6.31 -8.61 -15.67
CA SER A 80 4.95 -8.08 -15.78
C SER A 80 4.85 -6.65 -15.23
N VAL A 81 4.03 -5.84 -15.90
CA VAL A 81 3.82 -4.44 -15.56
C VAL A 81 2.47 -4.29 -14.84
N ARG A 82 2.44 -3.47 -13.81
CA ARG A 82 1.21 -3.16 -13.06
C ARG A 82 1.08 -1.67 -12.82
N THR A 83 -0.12 -1.14 -13.05
CA THR A 83 -0.46 0.22 -12.61
C THR A 83 -1.21 0.15 -11.30
N VAL A 84 -0.74 0.90 -10.32
CA VAL A 84 -1.36 1.06 -9.01
C VAL A 84 -1.94 2.46 -8.92
N THR A 85 -3.27 2.57 -8.85
CA THR A 85 -3.97 3.84 -8.62
C THR A 85 -4.33 3.93 -7.14
N VAL A 86 -4.00 5.05 -6.50
CA VAL A 86 -4.20 5.29 -5.07
C VAL A 86 -5.31 6.30 -4.85
N ALA A 87 -6.21 6.05 -3.89
CA ALA A 87 -7.25 6.99 -3.47
C ALA A 87 -7.53 6.83 -1.96
N GLU A 88 -8.12 7.84 -1.35
CA GLU A 88 -8.49 7.83 0.07
C GLU A 88 -9.68 6.88 0.35
N SER A 89 -10.55 6.66 -0.63
CA SER A 89 -11.72 5.79 -0.54
C SER A 89 -12.18 5.32 -1.92
N VAL A 90 -13.08 4.33 -1.96
CA VAL A 90 -13.74 3.90 -3.20
C VAL A 90 -14.53 5.04 -3.84
N ALA A 91 -15.20 5.86 -3.01
CA ALA A 91 -15.94 7.03 -3.49
C ALA A 91 -15.01 8.08 -4.09
N ALA A 92 -13.85 8.34 -3.45
CA ALA A 92 -12.82 9.24 -3.99
C ALA A 92 -12.25 8.69 -5.30
N LEU A 93 -11.97 7.38 -5.40
CA LEU A 93 -11.51 6.75 -6.63
C LEU A 93 -12.50 6.94 -7.77
N ALA A 94 -13.80 6.73 -7.51
CA ALA A 94 -14.87 6.92 -8.50
C ALA A 94 -15.01 8.39 -8.91
N LYS A 95 -15.03 9.33 -7.93
CA LYS A 95 -15.10 10.78 -8.16
C LYS A 95 -13.93 11.28 -9.00
N ASN A 96 -12.71 10.87 -8.66
CA ASN A 96 -11.51 11.24 -9.41
C ASN A 96 -11.57 10.70 -10.84
N GLY A 97 -11.98 9.44 -11.00
CA GLY A 97 -12.18 8.83 -12.32
C GLY A 97 -13.17 9.62 -13.18
N ALA A 98 -14.33 9.98 -12.61
CA ALA A 98 -15.34 10.79 -13.33
C ALA A 98 -14.81 12.17 -13.70
N ALA A 99 -14.12 12.88 -12.78
CA ALA A 99 -13.55 14.20 -13.05
C ALA A 99 -12.47 14.21 -14.15
N LEU A 100 -11.81 13.07 -14.37
CA LEU A 100 -10.72 12.91 -15.35
C LEU A 100 -11.20 12.30 -16.68
N GLN A 101 -12.42 11.74 -16.71
CA GLN A 101 -12.91 10.95 -17.85
C GLN A 101 -12.97 11.77 -19.14
N ASP A 102 -13.46 13.01 -19.07
CA ASP A 102 -13.74 13.86 -20.23
C ASP A 102 -12.62 14.89 -20.50
N ASP A 103 -11.51 14.81 -19.75
CA ASP A 103 -10.37 15.67 -19.98
C ASP A 103 -9.73 15.41 -21.36
N PRO A 104 -9.64 16.43 -22.26
CA PRO A 104 -9.12 16.23 -23.61
C PRO A 104 -7.67 15.77 -23.65
N ALA A 105 -6.79 16.32 -22.78
CA ALA A 105 -5.37 15.95 -22.74
C ALA A 105 -5.19 14.52 -22.20
N LEU A 106 -5.97 14.12 -21.20
CA LEU A 106 -5.97 12.74 -20.72
C LEU A 106 -6.60 11.76 -21.72
N ARG A 107 -7.54 12.22 -22.54
CA ARG A 107 -8.10 11.41 -23.63
C ARG A 107 -7.02 11.12 -24.68
N GLU A 108 -6.27 12.12 -25.10
CA GLU A 108 -5.14 11.96 -26.03
C GLU A 108 -4.11 10.97 -25.49
N ILE A 109 -3.70 11.12 -24.21
CA ILE A 109 -2.80 10.16 -23.56
C ILE A 109 -3.39 8.74 -23.56
N ARG A 110 -4.66 8.57 -23.20
CA ARG A 110 -5.31 7.26 -23.20
C ARG A 110 -5.36 6.63 -24.59
N ASP A 111 -5.63 7.40 -25.60
CA ASP A 111 -5.69 6.94 -26.99
C ASP A 111 -4.31 6.50 -27.47
N HIS A 112 -3.27 7.26 -27.14
CA HIS A 112 -1.88 6.84 -27.39
C HIS A 112 -1.51 5.55 -26.65
N MET A 113 -1.84 5.47 -25.35
CA MET A 113 -1.56 4.27 -24.52
C MET A 113 -2.30 3.02 -25.01
N ARG A 114 -3.44 3.14 -25.70
CA ARG A 114 -4.15 1.98 -26.27
C ARG A 114 -3.31 1.21 -27.29
N GLY A 115 -2.43 1.91 -28.02
CA GLY A 115 -1.48 1.28 -28.95
C GLY A 115 -0.30 0.59 -28.27
N LEU A 116 0.01 0.97 -27.03
CA LEU A 116 1.16 0.47 -26.28
C LEU A 116 0.84 -0.69 -25.34
N ARG A 117 -0.44 -0.91 -25.02
CA ARG A 117 -0.83 -1.87 -23.98
C ARG A 117 -2.15 -2.56 -24.21
N LYS A 118 -2.30 -3.74 -23.61
CA LYS A 118 -3.58 -4.37 -23.31
C LYS A 118 -3.80 -4.38 -21.80
N LEU A 119 -5.07 -4.25 -21.38
CA LEU A 119 -5.44 -4.33 -19.97
C LEU A 119 -5.67 -5.79 -19.59
N GLY A 120 -5.00 -6.24 -18.54
CA GLY A 120 -5.19 -7.55 -17.93
C GLY A 120 -6.18 -7.51 -16.76
N ALA A 121 -5.94 -8.34 -15.74
CA ALA A 121 -6.78 -8.40 -14.55
C ALA A 121 -6.71 -7.10 -13.73
N ARG A 122 -7.83 -6.77 -13.07
CA ARG A 122 -7.92 -5.64 -12.14
C ARG A 122 -8.41 -6.10 -10.78
N VAL A 123 -7.74 -5.66 -9.73
CA VAL A 123 -8.10 -5.95 -8.35
C VAL A 123 -8.18 -4.65 -7.57
N LEU A 124 -9.24 -4.51 -6.76
CA LEU A 124 -9.44 -3.40 -5.84
C LEU A 124 -9.15 -3.87 -4.42
N TYR A 125 -8.38 -3.09 -3.68
CA TYR A 125 -7.98 -3.38 -2.32
C TYR A 125 -8.31 -2.23 -1.38
N GLN A 126 -8.58 -2.58 -0.13
CA GLN A 126 -8.64 -1.65 1.00
C GLN A 126 -7.39 -1.79 1.84
N GLY A 127 -6.74 -0.68 2.17
CA GLY A 127 -5.65 -0.66 3.14
C GLY A 127 -6.19 -0.99 4.54
N VAL A 128 -5.57 -1.99 5.18
CA VAL A 128 -5.84 -2.38 6.56
C VAL A 128 -4.67 -2.04 7.49
N ARG A 129 -3.49 -1.80 6.91
CA ARG A 129 -2.29 -1.23 7.54
C ARG A 129 -1.54 -0.36 6.55
N PHE A 130 -1.03 0.79 7.00
CA PHE A 130 -0.29 1.70 6.14
C PHE A 130 0.82 2.42 6.92
N ASP A 131 2.09 2.01 6.69
CA ASP A 131 3.27 2.62 7.29
C ASP A 131 3.85 3.76 6.42
N GLY A 132 3.45 3.86 5.15
CA GLY A 132 3.88 4.95 4.27
C GLY A 132 3.75 4.66 2.77
N SER A 133 4.11 5.65 1.94
CA SER A 133 4.08 5.54 0.48
C SER A 133 5.13 4.55 -0.03
N HIS A 134 4.80 3.86 -1.11
CA HIS A 134 5.71 2.99 -1.87
C HIS A 134 6.28 3.69 -3.12
N LYS A 135 6.15 5.02 -3.23
CA LYS A 135 6.71 5.79 -4.35
C LYS A 135 8.23 5.61 -4.43
N ASN A 136 8.73 5.40 -5.63
CA ASN A 136 10.16 5.20 -5.92
C ASN A 136 10.80 4.09 -5.07
N SER A 137 10.07 3.01 -4.78
CA SER A 137 10.51 1.93 -3.91
C SER A 137 10.67 0.60 -4.62
N TYR A 138 11.48 -0.25 -4.01
CA TYR A 138 11.56 -1.67 -4.28
C TYR A 138 10.68 -2.40 -3.28
N VAL A 139 9.83 -3.30 -3.73
CA VAL A 139 8.80 -3.91 -2.90
C VAL A 139 8.96 -5.42 -2.88
N TYR A 140 9.08 -6.00 -1.68
CA TYR A 140 8.80 -7.41 -1.46
C TYR A 140 7.31 -7.57 -1.18
N SER A 141 6.64 -8.40 -1.97
CA SER A 141 5.18 -8.58 -1.92
C SER A 141 4.82 -10.02 -1.55
N THR A 142 3.93 -10.18 -0.59
CA THR A 142 3.32 -11.47 -0.21
C THR A 142 1.83 -11.44 -0.51
N LEU A 143 1.33 -12.45 -1.21
CA LEU A 143 -0.09 -12.73 -1.40
C LEU A 143 -0.47 -13.85 -0.44
N ALA A 144 -1.50 -13.64 0.38
CA ALA A 144 -1.89 -14.58 1.43
C ALA A 144 -3.41 -14.78 1.53
N MET A 145 -3.82 -16.00 1.87
CA MET A 145 -5.13 -16.27 2.46
C MET A 145 -5.01 -16.04 3.96
N VAL A 146 -5.70 -15.04 4.48
CA VAL A 146 -5.73 -14.68 5.89
C VAL A 146 -7.03 -15.20 6.50
N ASN A 147 -6.94 -16.00 7.56
CA ASN A 147 -8.06 -16.58 8.29
C ASN A 147 -8.41 -15.81 9.57
N ASP A 148 -7.46 -15.03 10.11
CA ASP A 148 -7.63 -14.11 11.25
C ASP A 148 -6.91 -12.81 10.95
N GLU A 149 -7.65 -11.81 10.44
CA GLU A 149 -7.08 -10.50 10.09
C GLU A 149 -6.52 -9.76 11.30
N ALA A 150 -7.23 -9.77 12.43
CA ALA A 150 -6.79 -9.05 13.62
C ALA A 150 -5.50 -9.64 14.20
N GLY A 151 -5.44 -10.96 14.31
CA GLY A 151 -4.25 -11.68 14.75
C GLY A 151 -3.07 -11.47 13.79
N TYR A 152 -3.34 -11.46 12.48
CA TYR A 152 -2.31 -11.22 11.47
C TYR A 152 -1.77 -9.78 11.51
N LEU A 153 -2.63 -8.76 11.65
CA LEU A 153 -2.19 -7.38 11.79
C LEU A 153 -1.31 -7.19 13.03
N LYS A 154 -1.66 -7.83 14.15
CA LYS A 154 -0.81 -7.84 15.35
C LYS A 154 0.54 -8.55 15.12
N ALA A 155 0.56 -9.62 14.31
CA ALA A 155 1.82 -10.26 13.92
C ALA A 155 2.69 -9.33 13.06
N LEU A 156 2.09 -8.49 12.19
CA LEU A 156 2.82 -7.48 11.43
C LEU A 156 3.42 -6.36 12.32
N ASP A 157 2.82 -6.06 13.48
CA ASP A 157 3.44 -5.16 14.48
C ASP A 157 4.71 -5.79 15.05
N GLY A 158 4.69 -7.09 15.33
CA GLY A 158 5.89 -7.84 15.71
C GLY A 158 6.96 -7.84 14.61
N LEU A 159 6.56 -7.96 13.34
CA LEU A 159 7.47 -7.84 12.20
C LEU A 159 8.13 -6.45 12.12
N ARG A 160 7.37 -5.39 12.44
CA ARG A 160 7.93 -4.02 12.48
C ARG A 160 9.04 -3.92 13.51
N VAL A 161 8.79 -4.42 14.73
CA VAL A 161 9.81 -4.44 15.81
C VAL A 161 11.03 -5.27 15.40
N LEU A 162 10.80 -6.43 14.76
CA LEU A 162 11.87 -7.27 14.27
C LEU A 162 12.74 -6.55 13.24
N PHE A 163 12.14 -5.85 12.29
CA PHE A 163 12.85 -5.07 11.29
C PHE A 163 13.66 -3.92 11.90
N ASP A 164 13.11 -3.20 12.89
CA ASP A 164 13.82 -2.14 13.60
C ASP A 164 15.08 -2.66 14.29
N ASN A 165 14.98 -3.84 14.92
CA ASN A 165 16.09 -4.47 15.65
C ASN A 165 17.17 -5.07 14.72
N HIS A 166 16.83 -5.37 13.46
CA HIS A 166 17.75 -6.01 12.50
C HIS A 166 18.19 -5.06 11.36
N GLY A 167 18.11 -3.75 11.60
CA GLY A 167 18.66 -2.75 10.68
C GLY A 167 17.78 -2.39 9.50
N PHE A 168 16.45 -2.64 9.56
CA PHE A 168 15.47 -2.23 8.55
C PHE A 168 14.45 -1.19 9.04
N PRO A 169 14.87 -0.10 9.73
CA PRO A 169 13.93 0.92 10.22
C PRO A 169 13.26 1.71 9.09
N ASP A 170 13.86 1.69 7.89
CA ASP A 170 13.38 2.33 6.67
C ASP A 170 12.34 1.49 5.91
N ALA A 171 12.17 0.21 6.22
CA ALA A 171 11.17 -0.64 5.60
C ALA A 171 9.75 -0.19 5.98
N LYS A 172 8.84 -0.11 5.01
CA LYS A 172 7.43 0.28 5.21
C LYS A 172 6.54 -0.92 4.94
N ILE A 173 5.81 -1.37 5.96
CA ILE A 173 4.92 -2.53 5.88
C ILE A 173 3.49 -2.04 5.62
N ASN A 174 2.97 -2.30 4.43
CA ASN A 174 1.59 -2.02 4.09
C ASN A 174 0.82 -3.32 3.87
N ALA A 175 -0.40 -3.40 4.40
CA ALA A 175 -1.28 -4.54 4.20
C ALA A 175 -2.62 -4.08 3.60
N TYR A 176 -3.10 -4.85 2.65
CA TYR A 176 -4.30 -4.56 1.88
C TYR A 176 -5.18 -5.81 1.81
N ARG A 177 -6.48 -5.63 2.08
CA ARG A 177 -7.51 -6.65 1.91
C ARG A 177 -8.16 -6.51 0.53
N VAL A 178 -8.43 -7.62 -0.16
CA VAL A 178 -9.17 -7.62 -1.41
C VAL A 178 -10.61 -7.18 -1.16
N LEU A 179 -11.06 -6.15 -1.89
CA LEU A 179 -12.46 -5.71 -1.91
C LEU A 179 -13.22 -6.29 -3.10
N ALA A 180 -12.59 -6.30 -4.28
CA ALA A 180 -13.18 -6.77 -5.51
C ALA A 180 -12.11 -7.22 -6.49
N GLY A 181 -12.48 -8.17 -7.35
CA GLY A 181 -11.58 -8.80 -8.32
C GLY A 181 -11.50 -10.30 -8.09
N ARG A 182 -11.09 -11.03 -9.13
CA ARG A 182 -10.93 -12.49 -9.07
C ARG A 182 -9.54 -12.82 -8.59
N THR A 183 -9.40 -13.37 -7.35
CA THR A 183 -8.11 -13.74 -6.75
C THR A 183 -8.25 -15.10 -6.04
N ASN A 184 -7.13 -15.78 -5.85
CA ASN A 184 -6.99 -16.96 -5.00
C ASN A 184 -6.35 -16.63 -3.65
N TYR A 185 -6.34 -15.35 -3.27
CA TYR A 185 -5.85 -14.83 -1.99
C TYR A 185 -6.80 -13.74 -1.48
N SER A 186 -6.75 -13.45 -0.18
CA SER A 186 -7.59 -12.43 0.46
C SER A 186 -6.81 -11.14 0.79
N HIS A 187 -5.49 -11.23 0.96
CA HIS A 187 -4.64 -10.10 1.35
C HIS A 187 -3.37 -10.01 0.51
N ARG A 188 -2.90 -8.79 0.35
CA ARG A 188 -1.59 -8.45 -0.19
C ARG A 188 -0.82 -7.65 0.84
N ILE A 189 0.38 -8.08 1.15
CA ILE A 189 1.33 -7.36 2.00
C ILE A 189 2.46 -6.87 1.12
N GLY A 190 2.83 -5.60 1.25
CA GLY A 190 3.99 -5.00 0.59
C GLY A 190 4.96 -4.47 1.62
N ILE A 191 6.22 -4.86 1.51
CA ILE A 191 7.32 -4.30 2.28
C ILE A 191 8.15 -3.47 1.30
N ALA A 192 8.09 -2.14 1.45
CA ALA A 192 8.78 -1.22 0.57
C ALA A 192 10.09 -0.74 1.18
N LEU A 193 11.12 -0.70 0.35
CA LEU A 193 12.49 -0.33 0.68
C LEU A 193 13.00 0.71 -0.32
N PRO A 194 13.95 1.59 0.06
CA PRO A 194 14.37 2.72 -0.76
C PRO A 194 15.29 2.32 -1.93
N SER A 195 15.93 1.14 -1.89
CA SER A 195 16.87 0.72 -2.94
C SER A 195 16.88 -0.79 -3.17
N ASN A 196 17.46 -1.21 -4.29
CA ASN A 196 17.64 -2.62 -4.63
C ASN A 196 18.57 -3.34 -3.65
N GLU A 197 19.63 -2.67 -3.18
CA GLU A 197 20.56 -3.21 -2.18
C GLU A 197 19.86 -3.50 -0.86
N ARG A 198 18.94 -2.60 -0.46
CA ARG A 198 18.10 -2.79 0.74
C ARG A 198 17.13 -3.95 0.56
N LEU A 199 16.57 -4.11 -0.65
CA LEU A 199 15.71 -5.26 -0.96
C LEU A 199 16.52 -6.57 -0.91
N ALA A 200 17.72 -6.61 -1.48
CA ALA A 200 18.58 -7.78 -1.43
C ALA A 200 18.93 -8.15 0.01
N ALA A 201 19.34 -7.18 0.84
CA ALA A 201 19.60 -7.41 2.26
C ALA A 201 18.38 -7.93 3.03
N LEU A 202 17.16 -7.44 2.70
CA LEU A 202 15.93 -7.99 3.28
C LEU A 202 15.70 -9.44 2.86
N LEU A 203 15.95 -9.80 1.61
CA LEU A 203 15.77 -11.17 1.12
C LEU A 203 16.75 -12.13 1.82
N ASP A 204 18.01 -11.71 2.01
CA ASP A 204 19.00 -12.48 2.77
C ASP A 204 18.55 -12.68 4.23
N PHE A 205 18.05 -11.61 4.88
CA PHE A 205 17.49 -11.67 6.22
C PHE A 205 16.28 -12.62 6.31
N VAL A 206 15.34 -12.51 5.37
CA VAL A 206 14.13 -13.36 5.33
C VAL A 206 14.47 -14.83 5.14
N SER A 207 15.54 -15.13 4.39
CA SER A 207 15.94 -16.52 4.08
C SER A 207 16.90 -17.15 5.08
N GLY A 208 17.66 -16.36 5.83
CA GLY A 208 18.78 -16.86 6.65
C GLY A 208 18.69 -16.60 8.14
N ASP A 209 17.84 -15.68 8.59
CA ASP A 209 17.79 -15.28 10.00
C ASP A 209 16.80 -16.13 10.82
N SER A 210 17.25 -16.64 11.99
CA SER A 210 16.45 -17.51 12.85
C SER A 210 15.25 -16.78 13.46
N SER A 211 15.39 -15.50 13.81
CA SER A 211 14.28 -14.70 14.37
C SER A 211 13.19 -14.42 13.33
N MET A 212 13.58 -14.27 12.07
CA MET A 212 12.63 -14.18 10.97
C MET A 212 11.92 -15.52 10.73
N ALA A 213 12.63 -16.65 10.83
CA ALA A 213 12.03 -17.99 10.75
C ALA A 213 11.00 -18.22 11.86
N GLU A 214 11.31 -17.82 13.10
CA GLU A 214 10.38 -17.87 14.23
C GLU A 214 9.14 -17.01 14.01
N TRP A 215 9.33 -15.78 13.48
CA TRP A 215 8.21 -14.92 13.13
C TRP A 215 7.33 -15.55 12.04
N LEU A 216 7.92 -16.08 10.97
CA LEU A 216 7.19 -16.76 9.89
C LEU A 216 6.36 -17.94 10.43
N ALA A 217 6.94 -18.76 11.31
CA ALA A 217 6.23 -19.88 11.96
C ALA A 217 5.07 -19.37 12.84
N SER A 218 5.27 -18.28 13.58
CA SER A 218 4.21 -17.68 14.41
C SER A 218 3.08 -17.08 13.59
N ALA A 219 3.38 -16.46 12.44
CA ALA A 219 2.41 -15.85 11.54
C ALA A 219 1.61 -16.90 10.75
N ALA A 220 2.14 -18.12 10.56
CA ALA A 220 1.50 -19.19 9.80
C ALA A 220 0.14 -19.61 10.36
N LYS A 221 -0.12 -19.42 11.65
CA LYS A 221 -1.43 -19.70 12.28
C LYS A 221 -2.54 -18.75 11.81
N TYR A 222 -2.19 -17.58 11.30
CA TYR A 222 -3.14 -16.55 10.85
C TYR A 222 -3.30 -16.51 9.34
N ARG A 223 -2.34 -17.08 8.59
CA ARG A 223 -2.32 -17.00 7.13
C ARG A 223 -1.68 -18.21 6.46
N THR A 224 -2.08 -18.44 5.21
CA THR A 224 -1.36 -19.29 4.26
C THR A 224 -0.80 -18.41 3.15
N VAL A 225 0.50 -18.48 2.90
CA VAL A 225 1.14 -17.77 1.79
C VAL A 225 0.77 -18.45 0.48
N VAL A 226 0.28 -17.68 -0.47
CA VAL A 226 -0.08 -18.15 -1.82
C VAL A 226 1.06 -17.89 -2.80
N ALA A 227 1.69 -16.72 -2.72
CA ALA A 227 2.83 -16.35 -3.55
C ALA A 227 3.64 -15.25 -2.88
N ASN A 228 4.92 -15.19 -3.23
CA ASN A 228 5.82 -14.08 -2.94
C ASN A 228 6.42 -13.57 -4.26
N GLY A 229 6.82 -12.31 -4.27
CA GLY A 229 7.48 -11.72 -5.42
C GLY A 229 8.08 -10.37 -5.09
N THR A 230 8.87 -9.84 -6.00
CA THR A 230 9.44 -8.50 -5.90
C THR A 230 9.03 -7.64 -7.09
N ALA A 231 8.96 -6.34 -6.87
CA ALA A 231 8.69 -5.36 -7.90
C ALA A 231 9.39 -4.05 -7.57
N HIS A 232 9.59 -3.19 -8.58
CA HIS A 232 10.06 -1.83 -8.34
C HIS A 232 9.20 -0.81 -9.08
N ASP A 233 9.07 0.37 -8.48
CA ASP A 233 8.37 1.51 -9.07
C ASP A 233 9.27 2.16 -10.13
N ILE A 234 8.78 2.25 -11.35
CA ILE A 234 9.46 2.89 -12.49
C ILE A 234 8.81 4.23 -12.90
N THR A 235 7.86 4.74 -12.09
CA THR A 235 7.24 6.05 -12.30
C THR A 235 8.26 7.15 -11.98
N LYS A 236 8.40 8.13 -12.84
CA LYS A 236 9.34 9.26 -12.65
C LYS A 236 8.64 10.49 -12.08
#